data_c8f628b6846cdc34aeace55ca8e627a9
#
_entry.id   c8f628b6846cdc34aeace55ca8e627a9
#
_cell.length_a   1.000
_cell.length_b   1.000
_cell.length_c   1.000
_cell.angle_alpha   90.00
_cell.angle_beta   90.00
_cell.angle_gamma   90.00
#
_symmetry.space_group_name_H-M   'P 1'
#
loop_
_entity.id
_entity.type
_entity.pdbx_description
1 polymer ?
#
loop_
_entity_poly.entity_id
_entity_poly.type
_entity_poly.pdbx_seq_one_letter_code
_entity_poly.pdbx_strand_id
1 'polypeptide(L)'
;MTGVQTCALPILRVEQIINIGSTNMNTGVWLKLASRINAIFSEDASVAGVVVTHGTNTLEETAYFLNLTVKHDKPVVVVGAQRPATAISADGPLNLLNAIRVAGAPVARGKGVLVVMNEEINSARDVTKSNTYRVEAFRSPELGYLGYVDSDEVVFYRASTKRHTAQSEFDLSKVTSLPRVEILYAYAEPSVDAIKAVAASGAAGMVFAGTGAGGLSDTERAALKALGPIEQRPVMVRSNRTGNGRVIARKEYDSEGFVAGDNLNPQKARILLMLALTQTRDINRIRRMFREY
;
A
#
# COMPACT_ATOMS: atom_id res chain seq x y z
N MET A 1 0.72 5.16 50.02
CA MET A 1 1.26 3.97 49.31
C MET A 1 1.55 4.41 47.90
N THR A 2 2.82 4.65 47.60
CA THR A 2 3.28 5.01 46.27
C THR A 2 3.35 3.73 45.45
N GLY A 3 2.37 3.55 44.53
CA GLY A 3 2.42 2.47 43.56
C GLY A 3 3.62 2.66 42.66
N VAL A 4 4.64 1.82 42.78
CA VAL A 4 5.69 1.71 41.78
C VAL A 4 5.05 1.13 40.54
N GLN A 5 4.80 1.96 39.54
CA GLN A 5 4.39 1.53 38.24
C GLN A 5 5.61 0.88 37.58
N THR A 6 5.72 -0.44 37.70
CA THR A 6 6.72 -1.21 36.93
C THR A 6 6.34 -1.12 35.47
N CYS A 7 6.94 -0.19 34.76
CA CYS A 7 6.93 -0.21 33.28
C CYS A 7 7.62 -1.51 32.83
N ALA A 8 6.85 -2.54 32.53
CA ALA A 8 7.37 -3.71 31.88
C ALA A 8 7.90 -3.27 30.50
N LEU A 9 9.21 -3.36 30.31
CA LEU A 9 9.80 -3.12 28.99
C LEU A 9 9.26 -4.16 27.99
N PRO A 10 8.95 -3.77 26.77
CA PRO A 10 8.48 -4.73 25.77
C PRO A 10 9.57 -5.77 25.49
N ILE A 11 9.17 -7.04 25.46
CA ILE A 11 10.05 -8.13 25.00
C ILE A 11 10.02 -8.09 23.48
N LEU A 12 11.17 -7.85 22.85
CA LEU A 12 11.31 -7.78 21.42
C LEU A 12 12.03 -9.02 20.90
N ARG A 13 11.46 -9.63 19.85
CA ARG A 13 12.14 -10.62 19.00
C ARG A 13 12.42 -9.94 17.65
N VAL A 14 13.67 -10.09 17.18
CA VAL A 14 14.10 -9.47 15.90
C VAL A 14 14.40 -10.57 14.88
N GLU A 15 13.85 -10.42 13.70
CA GLU A 15 14.13 -11.32 12.56
C GLU A 15 14.52 -10.47 11.33
N GLN A 16 15.62 -10.83 10.67
CA GLN A 16 16.01 -10.19 9.42
C GLN A 16 15.42 -10.98 8.25
N ILE A 17 14.40 -10.41 7.58
CA ILE A 17 13.78 -11.03 6.41
C ILE A 17 14.68 -10.86 5.18
N ILE A 18 15.22 -9.66 4.98
CA ILE A 18 16.14 -9.31 3.90
C ILE A 18 16.90 -8.03 4.27
N ASN A 19 18.05 -7.81 3.65
CA ASN A 19 18.81 -6.55 3.75
C ASN A 19 19.06 -5.99 2.35
N ILE A 20 18.15 -5.10 1.90
CA ILE A 20 18.22 -4.45 0.58
C ILE A 20 17.79 -2.98 0.69
N GLY A 21 18.26 -2.15 -0.21
CA GLY A 21 17.66 -0.83 -0.41
C GLY A 21 16.23 -0.96 -0.91
N SER A 22 15.31 -0.12 -0.42
CA SER A 22 13.88 -0.24 -0.76
C SER A 22 13.56 -0.03 -2.25
N THR A 23 14.44 0.61 -3.02
CA THR A 23 14.33 0.65 -4.50
C THR A 23 14.44 -0.71 -5.17
N ASN A 24 15.02 -1.71 -4.47
CA ASN A 24 15.17 -3.08 -4.96
C ASN A 24 14.08 -4.02 -4.41
N MET A 25 13.04 -3.48 -3.77
CA MET A 25 11.89 -4.29 -3.36
C MET A 25 11.24 -4.96 -4.55
N ASN A 26 10.74 -6.18 -4.32
CA ASN A 26 10.07 -6.96 -5.34
C ASN A 26 8.94 -7.81 -4.75
N THR A 27 8.12 -8.37 -5.62
CA THR A 27 6.92 -9.13 -5.22
C THR A 27 7.26 -10.40 -4.42
N GLY A 28 8.40 -11.04 -4.67
CA GLY A 28 8.85 -12.21 -3.90
C GLY A 28 9.15 -11.84 -2.44
N VAL A 29 9.76 -10.67 -2.20
CA VAL A 29 9.99 -10.17 -0.83
C VAL A 29 8.67 -9.84 -0.14
N TRP A 30 7.72 -9.23 -0.83
CA TRP A 30 6.39 -8.96 -0.27
C TRP A 30 5.66 -10.24 0.13
N LEU A 31 5.67 -11.27 -0.72
CA LEU A 31 5.06 -12.57 -0.42
C LEU A 31 5.71 -13.22 0.80
N LYS A 32 7.04 -13.23 0.86
CA LYS A 32 7.79 -13.76 2.01
C LYS A 32 7.46 -13.04 3.30
N LEU A 33 7.42 -11.70 3.27
CA LEU A 33 7.13 -10.86 4.43
C LEU A 33 5.70 -11.07 4.94
N ALA A 34 4.70 -11.03 4.06
CA ALA A 34 3.31 -11.27 4.43
C ALA A 34 3.08 -12.68 5.00
N SER A 35 3.67 -13.70 4.38
CA SER A 35 3.61 -15.06 4.87
C SER A 35 4.22 -15.19 6.26
N ARG A 36 5.40 -14.57 6.51
CA ARG A 36 6.04 -14.60 7.82
C ARG A 36 5.23 -13.90 8.91
N ILE A 37 4.66 -12.73 8.61
CA ILE A 37 3.79 -12.01 9.56
C ILE A 37 2.56 -12.84 9.92
N ASN A 38 1.89 -13.43 8.93
CA ASN A 38 0.74 -14.29 9.17
C ASN A 38 1.11 -15.52 10.02
N ALA A 39 2.28 -16.16 9.74
CA ALA A 39 2.78 -17.27 10.53
C ALA A 39 3.06 -16.87 11.99
N ILE A 40 3.75 -15.75 12.22
CA ILE A 40 4.03 -15.24 13.58
C ILE A 40 2.73 -15.10 14.39
N PHE A 41 1.71 -14.47 13.83
CA PHE A 41 0.45 -14.27 14.54
C PHE A 41 -0.36 -15.55 14.76
N SER A 42 -0.19 -16.55 13.89
CA SER A 42 -0.87 -17.84 14.02
C SER A 42 -0.15 -18.78 14.99
N GLU A 43 1.19 -18.71 15.05
CA GLU A 43 2.05 -19.59 15.87
C GLU A 43 2.13 -19.12 17.32
N ASP A 44 2.05 -17.80 17.56
CA ASP A 44 2.22 -17.22 18.90
C ASP A 44 1.14 -16.17 19.21
N ALA A 45 0.17 -16.58 20.01
CA ALA A 45 -0.92 -15.72 20.46
C ALA A 45 -0.44 -14.56 21.36
N SER A 46 0.73 -14.70 22.02
CA SER A 46 1.28 -13.69 22.94
C SER A 46 1.88 -12.48 22.22
N VAL A 47 2.21 -12.60 20.92
CA VAL A 47 2.72 -11.47 20.13
C VAL A 47 1.64 -10.40 20.02
N ALA A 48 1.91 -9.22 20.55
CA ALA A 48 0.98 -8.08 20.55
C ALA A 48 0.87 -7.43 19.17
N GLY A 49 1.99 -7.30 18.44
CA GLY A 49 2.06 -6.70 17.11
C GLY A 49 3.41 -6.94 16.45
N VAL A 50 3.54 -6.50 15.20
CA VAL A 50 4.77 -6.61 14.40
C VAL A 50 5.19 -5.23 13.91
N VAL A 51 6.48 -4.92 14.03
CA VAL A 51 7.10 -3.73 13.43
C VAL A 51 7.97 -4.16 12.26
N VAL A 52 7.80 -3.51 11.11
CA VAL A 52 8.59 -3.73 9.90
C VAL A 52 9.44 -2.49 9.65
N THR A 53 10.76 -2.59 9.84
CA THR A 53 11.68 -1.53 9.44
C THR A 53 11.91 -1.56 7.93
N HIS A 54 11.77 -0.43 7.25
CA HIS A 54 11.77 -0.34 5.81
C HIS A 54 12.42 0.95 5.29
N GLY A 55 13.11 0.86 4.18
CA GLY A 55 13.59 2.07 3.48
C GLY A 55 12.44 2.84 2.85
N THR A 56 12.53 4.17 2.84
CA THR A 56 11.39 5.06 2.56
C THR A 56 10.91 5.12 1.10
N ASN A 57 11.68 4.62 0.11
CA ASN A 57 11.33 4.81 -1.30
C ASN A 57 10.07 4.05 -1.74
N THR A 58 9.88 2.81 -1.23
CA THR A 58 8.72 1.96 -1.55
C THR A 58 7.97 1.51 -0.29
N LEU A 59 8.16 2.22 0.82
CA LEU A 59 7.52 1.90 2.10
C LEU A 59 5.99 1.87 1.99
N GLU A 60 5.39 2.87 1.34
CA GLU A 60 3.94 2.95 1.15
C GLU A 60 3.37 1.77 0.37
N GLU A 61 4.14 1.26 -0.61
CA GLU A 61 3.75 0.09 -1.41
C GLU A 61 3.76 -1.19 -0.56
N THR A 62 4.84 -1.43 0.18
CA THR A 62 4.94 -2.56 1.10
C THR A 62 3.85 -2.50 2.18
N ALA A 63 3.61 -1.32 2.76
CA ALA A 63 2.56 -1.13 3.76
C ALA A 63 1.17 -1.46 3.19
N TYR A 64 0.85 -0.99 1.99
CA TYR A 64 -0.44 -1.28 1.36
C TYR A 64 -0.58 -2.75 0.97
N PHE A 65 0.48 -3.37 0.46
CA PHE A 65 0.47 -4.82 0.19
C PHE A 65 0.15 -5.62 1.45
N LEU A 66 0.81 -5.32 2.56
CA LEU A 66 0.55 -5.97 3.85
C LEU A 66 -0.87 -5.69 4.35
N ASN A 67 -1.38 -4.47 4.14
CA ASN A 67 -2.75 -4.09 4.51
C ASN A 67 -3.81 -4.95 3.82
N LEU A 68 -3.51 -5.45 2.63
CA LEU A 68 -4.39 -6.31 1.86
C LEU A 68 -4.18 -7.82 2.14
N THR A 69 -3.05 -8.22 2.72
CA THR A 69 -2.63 -9.64 2.75
C THR A 69 -2.38 -10.21 4.13
N VAL A 70 -2.23 -9.39 5.15
CA VAL A 70 -2.20 -9.85 6.55
C VAL A 70 -3.61 -10.25 6.97
N LYS A 71 -3.74 -11.43 7.64
CA LYS A 71 -5.04 -12.04 7.98
C LYS A 71 -5.41 -11.94 9.46
N HIS A 72 -4.85 -10.98 10.17
CA HIS A 72 -5.07 -10.76 11.58
C HIS A 72 -5.49 -9.32 11.88
N ASP A 73 -6.12 -9.11 13.03
CA ASP A 73 -6.49 -7.80 13.55
C ASP A 73 -5.37 -7.16 14.40
N LYS A 74 -4.32 -7.93 14.72
CA LYS A 74 -3.16 -7.42 15.46
C LYS A 74 -2.41 -6.35 14.67
N PRO A 75 -1.87 -5.32 15.34
CA PRO A 75 -1.17 -4.24 14.67
C PRO A 75 0.06 -4.72 13.88
N VAL A 76 0.16 -4.26 12.64
CA VAL A 76 1.40 -4.31 11.85
C VAL A 76 1.78 -2.86 11.54
N VAL A 77 2.96 -2.46 11.96
CA VAL A 77 3.45 -1.09 11.80
C VAL A 77 4.68 -1.09 10.90
N VAL A 78 4.62 -0.35 9.79
CA VAL A 78 5.76 -0.13 8.91
C VAL A 78 6.38 1.21 9.25
N VAL A 79 7.70 1.23 9.42
CA VAL A 79 8.46 2.40 9.86
C VAL A 79 9.74 2.57 9.06
N GLY A 80 10.15 3.80 8.86
CA GLY A 80 11.41 4.15 8.21
C GLY A 80 12.06 5.38 8.84
N ALA A 81 13.10 5.89 8.19
CA ALA A 81 13.77 7.13 8.56
C ALA A 81 14.14 7.93 7.30
N GLN A 82 13.99 9.25 7.34
CA GLN A 82 14.40 10.14 6.26
C GLN A 82 15.87 10.56 6.38
N ARG A 83 16.39 10.57 7.60
CA ARG A 83 17.78 10.94 7.90
C ARG A 83 18.61 9.69 8.21
N PRO A 84 19.85 9.59 7.75
CA PRO A 84 20.73 8.52 8.15
C PRO A 84 20.99 8.54 9.66
N ALA A 85 21.29 7.39 10.25
CA ALA A 85 21.50 7.26 11.70
C ALA A 85 22.64 8.13 12.24
N THR A 86 23.57 8.53 11.38
CA THR A 86 24.72 9.40 11.70
C THR A 86 24.42 10.90 11.56
N ALA A 87 23.24 11.26 11.07
CA ALA A 87 22.87 12.67 10.91
C ALA A 87 22.55 13.32 12.26
N ILE A 88 22.80 14.65 12.35
CA ILE A 88 22.29 15.45 13.47
C ILE A 88 20.77 15.40 13.42
N SER A 89 20.13 15.13 14.57
CA SER A 89 18.69 14.93 14.68
C SER A 89 18.15 13.80 13.76
N ALA A 90 18.83 12.65 13.75
CA ALA A 90 18.34 11.45 13.08
C ALA A 90 16.94 11.08 13.59
N ASP A 91 15.98 10.88 12.67
CA ASP A 91 14.57 10.60 13.00
C ASP A 91 14.32 9.11 13.27
N GLY A 92 15.20 8.22 12.84
CA GLY A 92 15.02 6.76 12.93
C GLY A 92 14.79 6.22 14.34
N PRO A 93 15.59 6.60 15.36
CA PRO A 93 15.41 6.09 16.71
C PRO A 93 14.03 6.40 17.31
N LEU A 94 13.54 7.64 17.15
CA LEU A 94 12.23 8.03 17.66
C LEU A 94 11.10 7.37 16.87
N ASN A 95 11.22 7.33 15.53
CA ASN A 95 10.25 6.63 14.69
C ASN A 95 10.12 5.16 15.07
N LEU A 96 11.24 4.46 15.31
CA LEU A 96 11.24 3.06 15.71
C LEU A 96 10.59 2.86 17.10
N LEU A 97 10.94 3.70 18.08
CA LEU A 97 10.31 3.68 19.41
C LEU A 97 8.79 3.85 19.29
N ASN A 98 8.34 4.84 18.54
CA ASN A 98 6.92 5.12 18.35
C ASN A 98 6.21 3.97 17.61
N ALA A 99 6.85 3.36 16.61
CA ALA A 99 6.30 2.17 15.95
C ALA A 99 6.12 0.99 16.90
N ILE A 100 7.06 0.77 17.84
CA ILE A 100 6.98 -0.27 18.88
C ILE A 100 5.83 0.05 19.84
N ARG A 101 5.70 1.30 20.27
CA ARG A 101 4.58 1.74 21.14
C ARG A 101 3.23 1.48 20.48
N VAL A 102 3.08 1.82 19.19
CA VAL A 102 1.84 1.58 18.43
C VAL A 102 1.58 0.08 18.25
N ALA A 103 2.61 -0.71 17.93
CA ALA A 103 2.46 -2.15 17.74
C ALA A 103 2.05 -2.88 19.04
N GLY A 104 2.45 -2.35 20.19
CA GLY A 104 2.05 -2.87 21.51
C GLY A 104 0.73 -2.30 22.05
N ALA A 105 0.16 -1.26 21.42
CA ALA A 105 -1.02 -0.57 21.94
C ALA A 105 -2.33 -1.32 21.60
N PRO A 106 -3.15 -1.70 22.60
CA PRO A 106 -4.44 -2.36 22.33
C PRO A 106 -5.37 -1.56 21.41
N VAL A 107 -5.34 -0.23 21.49
CA VAL A 107 -6.16 0.69 20.67
C VAL A 107 -5.81 0.64 19.19
N ALA A 108 -4.66 0.10 18.81
CA ALA A 108 -4.23 -0.06 17.42
C ALA A 108 -4.80 -1.33 16.74
N ARG A 109 -5.41 -2.26 17.51
CA ARG A 109 -6.01 -3.47 16.94
C ARG A 109 -7.17 -3.12 16.02
N GLY A 110 -7.26 -3.85 14.90
CA GLY A 110 -8.33 -3.67 13.91
C GLY A 110 -8.25 -2.36 13.12
N LYS A 111 -7.10 -1.65 13.17
CA LYS A 111 -6.89 -0.40 12.42
C LYS A 111 -6.22 -0.60 11.04
N GLY A 112 -5.98 -1.85 10.64
CA GLY A 112 -5.23 -2.18 9.44
C GLY A 112 -3.72 -2.12 9.67
N VAL A 113 -2.95 -2.13 8.58
CA VAL A 113 -1.51 -1.85 8.62
C VAL A 113 -1.31 -0.35 8.72
N LEU A 114 -0.40 0.04 9.61
CA LEU A 114 -0.12 1.43 9.93
C LEU A 114 1.27 1.82 9.45
N VAL A 115 1.44 3.07 9.09
CA VAL A 115 2.76 3.70 8.87
C VAL A 115 2.95 4.75 9.95
N VAL A 116 4.01 4.58 10.74
CA VAL A 116 4.31 5.49 11.87
C VAL A 116 5.65 6.15 11.60
N MET A 117 5.62 7.44 11.37
CA MET A 117 6.78 8.30 11.18
C MET A 117 6.45 9.72 11.65
N ASN A 118 7.43 10.41 12.21
CA ASN A 118 7.26 11.80 12.65
C ASN A 118 6.07 11.97 13.63
N GLU A 119 5.93 11.01 14.56
CA GLU A 119 4.86 10.97 15.60
C GLU A 119 3.43 10.83 15.05
N GLU A 120 3.28 10.71 13.74
CA GLU A 120 2.01 10.60 13.03
C GLU A 120 1.69 9.14 12.70
N ILE A 121 0.44 8.72 12.94
CA ILE A 121 -0.07 7.39 12.61
C ILE A 121 -0.92 7.49 11.35
N ASN A 122 -0.45 6.88 10.28
CA ASN A 122 -1.12 6.89 8.99
C ASN A 122 -1.70 5.50 8.65
N SER A 123 -2.83 5.50 7.93
CA SER A 123 -3.32 4.29 7.26
C SER A 123 -2.39 3.91 6.10
N ALA A 124 -2.02 2.65 6.00
CA ALA A 124 -1.25 2.15 4.86
C ALA A 124 -1.94 2.39 3.50
N ARG A 125 -3.28 2.45 3.50
CA ARG A 125 -4.04 2.75 2.29
C ARG A 125 -3.85 4.18 1.80
N ASP A 126 -3.79 5.14 2.73
CA ASP A 126 -3.92 6.57 2.39
C ASP A 126 -2.59 7.30 2.37
N VAL A 127 -1.60 6.79 3.13
CA VAL A 127 -0.28 7.41 3.24
C VAL A 127 0.49 7.37 1.92
N THR A 128 1.17 8.45 1.59
CA THR A 128 2.10 8.50 0.46
C THR A 128 3.36 9.31 0.81
N LYS A 129 4.48 8.97 0.18
CA LYS A 129 5.71 9.77 0.28
C LYS A 129 5.56 11.03 -0.58
N SER A 130 5.20 12.13 0.04
CA SER A 130 4.91 13.40 -0.63
C SER A 130 6.13 14.31 -0.81
N ASN A 131 7.28 13.94 -0.23
CA ASN A 131 8.52 14.73 -0.30
C ASN A 131 9.76 13.82 -0.34
N THR A 132 10.83 14.28 -0.99
CA THR A 132 12.07 13.52 -1.16
C THR A 132 12.95 13.47 0.09
N TYR A 133 12.97 14.52 0.94
CA TYR A 133 13.95 14.67 2.02
C TYR A 133 13.37 15.01 3.40
N ARG A 134 12.19 15.63 3.46
CA ARG A 134 11.65 16.14 4.73
C ARG A 134 11.22 15.01 5.66
N VAL A 135 11.37 15.20 6.96
CA VAL A 135 10.96 14.18 7.96
C VAL A 135 9.44 13.95 7.92
N GLU A 136 8.66 14.98 7.64
CA GLU A 136 7.21 14.91 7.44
C GLU A 136 6.79 14.48 6.02
N ALA A 137 7.64 13.69 5.33
CA ALA A 137 7.41 13.27 3.95
C ALA A 137 6.22 12.34 3.77
N PHE A 138 5.89 11.54 4.79
CA PHE A 138 4.78 10.59 4.72
C PHE A 138 3.49 11.25 5.20
N ARG A 139 2.55 11.46 4.29
CA ARG A 139 1.29 12.16 4.54
C ARG A 139 0.11 11.40 3.95
N SER A 140 -1.06 11.61 4.56
CA SER A 140 -2.36 11.20 4.02
C SER A 140 -3.13 12.46 3.60
N PRO A 141 -2.84 13.05 2.41
CA PRO A 141 -3.21 14.43 2.09
C PRO A 141 -4.70 14.73 2.14
N GLU A 142 -5.56 13.79 1.68
CA GLU A 142 -7.00 14.01 1.65
C GLU A 142 -7.71 13.64 2.94
N LEU A 143 -7.29 12.52 3.55
CA LEU A 143 -8.01 11.92 4.67
C LEU A 143 -7.35 12.22 6.01
N GLY A 144 -6.09 12.66 6.01
CA GLY A 144 -5.30 12.98 7.20
C GLY A 144 -4.90 11.75 8.01
N TYR A 145 -4.21 11.99 9.10
CA TYR A 145 -3.70 10.97 10.02
C TYR A 145 -4.83 10.24 10.75
N LEU A 146 -4.59 8.99 11.11
CA LEU A 146 -5.51 8.24 11.98
C LEU A 146 -5.38 8.66 13.45
N GLY A 147 -4.18 9.07 13.84
CA GLY A 147 -3.85 9.45 15.21
C GLY A 147 -2.40 9.87 15.36
N TYR A 148 -1.95 9.94 16.60
CA TYR A 148 -0.62 10.42 16.97
C TYR A 148 -0.01 9.54 18.07
N VAL A 149 1.31 9.64 18.21
CA VAL A 149 2.06 9.04 19.32
C VAL A 149 2.56 10.18 20.20
N ASP A 150 1.79 10.54 21.19
CA ASP A 150 2.16 11.58 22.14
C ASP A 150 3.07 11.03 23.26
N SER A 151 3.62 11.91 24.10
CA SER A 151 4.54 11.52 25.16
C SER A 151 3.90 10.56 26.17
N ASP A 152 2.63 10.72 26.45
CA ASP A 152 1.84 9.95 27.40
C ASP A 152 1.21 8.70 26.79
N GLU A 153 0.58 8.81 25.60
CA GLU A 153 -0.18 7.69 25.02
C GLU A 153 -0.17 7.64 23.49
N VAL A 154 -0.71 6.54 22.94
CA VAL A 154 -1.02 6.35 21.52
C VAL A 154 -2.49 6.64 21.30
N VAL A 155 -2.79 7.68 20.53
CA VAL A 155 -4.17 8.19 20.34
C VAL A 155 -4.64 7.99 18.92
N PHE A 156 -5.87 7.48 18.76
CA PHE A 156 -6.55 7.39 17.47
C PHE A 156 -7.83 8.24 17.48
N TYR A 157 -7.97 9.09 16.47
CA TYR A 157 -9.16 9.91 16.24
C TYR A 157 -10.01 9.40 15.09
N ARG A 158 -9.44 8.51 14.23
CA ARG A 158 -10.10 7.98 13.04
C ARG A 158 -9.71 6.52 12.78
N ALA A 159 -10.47 5.87 11.88
CA ALA A 159 -10.15 4.56 11.34
C ALA A 159 -10.52 4.52 9.85
N SER A 160 -9.86 3.66 9.09
CA SER A 160 -10.25 3.39 7.70
C SER A 160 -11.61 2.70 7.66
N THR A 161 -12.46 3.11 6.73
CA THR A 161 -13.74 2.45 6.44
C THR A 161 -13.61 1.41 5.32
N LYS A 162 -12.44 1.33 4.68
CA LYS A 162 -12.15 0.38 3.62
C LYS A 162 -11.73 -0.97 4.20
N ARG A 163 -12.00 -2.05 3.47
CA ARG A 163 -11.61 -3.42 3.88
C ARG A 163 -10.10 -3.56 3.95
N HIS A 164 -9.62 -4.26 4.97
CA HIS A 164 -8.19 -4.49 5.18
C HIS A 164 -7.95 -5.73 6.06
N THR A 165 -6.71 -6.17 6.14
CA THR A 165 -6.20 -7.21 7.03
C THR A 165 -7.15 -8.41 7.20
N ALA A 166 -7.68 -8.68 8.39
CA ALA A 166 -8.57 -9.81 8.65
C ALA A 166 -9.84 -9.82 7.78
N GLN A 167 -10.30 -8.65 7.33
CA GLN A 167 -11.48 -8.52 6.45
C GLN A 167 -11.16 -8.68 4.96
N SER A 168 -9.87 -8.70 4.60
CA SER A 168 -9.45 -8.83 3.20
C SER A 168 -9.77 -10.20 2.63
N GLU A 169 -10.20 -10.26 1.37
CA GLU A 169 -10.43 -11.52 0.65
C GLU A 169 -9.15 -12.13 0.05
N PHE A 170 -8.03 -11.39 0.01
CA PHE A 170 -6.80 -11.85 -0.61
C PHE A 170 -6.05 -12.84 0.27
N ASP A 171 -6.14 -14.12 -0.06
CA ASP A 171 -5.39 -15.20 0.58
C ASP A 171 -4.17 -15.57 -0.27
N LEU A 172 -2.98 -15.50 0.34
CA LEU A 172 -1.71 -15.80 -0.32
C LEU A 172 -1.24 -17.25 -0.13
N SER A 173 -2.00 -18.11 0.56
CA SER A 173 -1.56 -19.47 0.91
C SER A 173 -1.19 -20.34 -0.30
N LYS A 174 -1.78 -20.04 -1.48
CA LYS A 174 -1.52 -20.73 -2.74
C LYS A 174 -0.85 -19.87 -3.80
N VAL A 175 -0.46 -18.64 -3.46
CA VAL A 175 0.14 -17.67 -4.40
C VAL A 175 1.65 -17.77 -4.33
N THR A 176 2.28 -18.28 -5.36
CA THR A 176 3.74 -18.39 -5.49
C THR A 176 4.36 -17.20 -6.23
N SER A 177 3.58 -16.51 -7.07
CA SER A 177 3.99 -15.31 -7.79
C SER A 177 2.79 -14.42 -8.05
N LEU A 178 3.02 -13.11 -8.18
CA LEU A 178 1.98 -12.15 -8.53
C LEU A 178 1.94 -11.90 -10.03
N PRO A 179 0.75 -11.73 -10.63
CA PRO A 179 0.60 -11.33 -12.02
C PRO A 179 1.31 -10.00 -12.29
N ARG A 180 1.95 -9.89 -13.44
CA ARG A 180 2.66 -8.68 -13.83
C ARG A 180 1.67 -7.58 -14.21
N VAL A 181 1.79 -6.43 -13.55
CA VAL A 181 1.02 -5.21 -13.81
C VAL A 181 1.98 -4.05 -13.94
N GLU A 182 1.85 -3.26 -14.99
CA GLU A 182 2.71 -2.11 -15.27
C GLU A 182 1.96 -0.79 -15.07
N ILE A 183 2.70 0.26 -14.73
CA ILE A 183 2.17 1.62 -14.63
C ILE A 183 2.61 2.40 -15.86
N LEU A 184 1.66 3.02 -16.53
CA LEU A 184 1.89 3.91 -17.67
C LEU A 184 1.54 5.35 -17.26
N TYR A 185 2.47 6.27 -17.48
CA TYR A 185 2.31 7.66 -17.07
C TYR A 185 1.80 8.51 -18.25
N ALA A 186 0.61 9.11 -18.12
CA ALA A 186 0.04 9.96 -19.13
C ALA A 186 0.60 11.40 -19.06
N TYR A 187 0.87 11.98 -20.21
CA TYR A 187 1.36 13.36 -20.38
C TYR A 187 0.88 13.94 -21.70
N ALA A 188 1.23 15.17 -22.05
CA ALA A 188 0.90 15.75 -23.35
C ALA A 188 1.63 14.99 -24.48
N GLU A 189 0.89 14.55 -25.48
CA GLU A 189 1.40 13.72 -26.61
C GLU A 189 2.12 12.43 -26.16
N PRO A 190 1.47 11.54 -25.39
CA PRO A 190 2.12 10.31 -24.94
C PRO A 190 2.38 9.36 -26.12
N SER A 191 3.55 8.71 -26.11
CA SER A 191 3.82 7.65 -27.08
C SER A 191 2.96 6.42 -26.80
N VAL A 192 2.25 5.94 -27.81
CA VAL A 192 1.49 4.69 -27.74
C VAL A 192 2.36 3.44 -27.81
N ASP A 193 3.64 3.57 -28.13
CA ASP A 193 4.57 2.45 -28.22
C ASP A 193 4.80 1.81 -26.85
N ALA A 194 4.76 2.59 -25.76
CA ALA A 194 4.79 2.06 -24.41
C ALA A 194 3.60 1.12 -24.13
N ILE A 195 2.41 1.48 -24.56
CA ILE A 195 1.19 0.65 -24.44
C ILE A 195 1.37 -0.67 -25.21
N LYS A 196 1.82 -0.60 -26.46
CA LYS A 196 2.05 -1.78 -27.32
C LYS A 196 3.12 -2.68 -26.73
N ALA A 197 4.24 -2.11 -26.26
CA ALA A 197 5.35 -2.86 -25.66
C ALA A 197 4.92 -3.60 -24.39
N VAL A 198 4.18 -2.93 -23.51
CA VAL A 198 3.65 -3.54 -22.29
C VAL A 198 2.66 -4.67 -22.60
N ALA A 199 1.75 -4.47 -23.56
CA ALA A 199 0.84 -5.52 -24.01
C ALA A 199 1.58 -6.72 -24.60
N ALA A 200 2.53 -6.47 -25.50
CA ALA A 200 3.34 -7.53 -26.14
C ALA A 200 4.23 -8.30 -25.14
N SER A 201 4.60 -7.68 -24.02
CA SER A 201 5.40 -8.32 -22.98
C SER A 201 4.64 -9.31 -22.09
N GLY A 202 3.32 -9.50 -22.34
CA GLY A 202 2.49 -10.42 -21.54
C GLY A 202 2.07 -9.88 -20.18
N ALA A 203 2.03 -8.55 -19.97
CA ALA A 203 1.49 -7.97 -18.75
C ALA A 203 0.01 -8.36 -18.59
N ALA A 204 -0.38 -8.79 -17.38
CA ALA A 204 -1.75 -9.17 -17.06
C ALA A 204 -2.65 -7.95 -16.84
N GLY A 205 -2.06 -6.80 -16.47
CA GLY A 205 -2.76 -5.56 -16.24
C GLY A 205 -1.91 -4.31 -16.52
N MET A 206 -2.60 -3.19 -16.72
CA MET A 206 -2.03 -1.86 -16.88
C MET A 206 -2.74 -0.86 -15.96
N VAL A 207 -1.98 -0.06 -15.24
CA VAL A 207 -2.50 1.08 -14.47
C VAL A 207 -2.05 2.36 -15.15
N PHE A 208 -2.98 3.24 -15.45
CA PHE A 208 -2.68 4.52 -16.06
C PHE A 208 -2.65 5.62 -14.98
N ALA A 209 -1.49 6.23 -14.78
CA ALA A 209 -1.35 7.48 -14.06
C ALA A 209 -1.86 8.63 -14.95
N GLY A 210 -3.19 8.69 -15.11
CA GLY A 210 -3.87 9.56 -16.06
C GLY A 210 -3.79 11.05 -15.71
N THR A 211 -4.09 11.89 -16.66
CA THR A 211 -4.16 13.34 -16.47
C THR A 211 -5.41 13.73 -15.70
N GLY A 212 -5.33 14.76 -14.84
CA GLY A 212 -6.48 15.25 -14.06
C GLY A 212 -7.22 14.10 -13.35
N ALA A 213 -8.49 13.92 -13.62
CA ALA A 213 -9.34 12.86 -13.05
C ALA A 213 -9.14 11.48 -13.74
N GLY A 214 -7.92 11.12 -14.06
CA GLY A 214 -7.57 9.83 -14.70
C GLY A 214 -7.86 9.84 -16.21
N GLY A 215 -7.75 10.99 -16.89
CA GLY A 215 -7.97 11.11 -18.34
C GLY A 215 -6.85 10.47 -19.16
N LEU A 216 -7.25 9.87 -20.27
CA LEU A 216 -6.37 9.37 -21.34
C LEU A 216 -6.71 10.12 -22.63
N SER A 217 -5.70 10.35 -23.47
CA SER A 217 -5.89 10.93 -24.81
C SER A 217 -6.65 9.98 -25.72
N ASP A 218 -7.28 10.52 -26.76
CA ASP A 218 -7.95 9.70 -27.77
C ASP A 218 -6.98 8.75 -28.47
N THR A 219 -5.72 9.17 -28.65
CA THR A 219 -4.65 8.35 -29.24
C THR A 219 -4.32 7.14 -28.36
N GLU A 220 -4.20 7.32 -27.03
CA GLU A 220 -4.00 6.21 -26.09
C GLU A 220 -5.18 5.25 -26.10
N ARG A 221 -6.41 5.78 -26.06
CA ARG A 221 -7.64 4.98 -26.08
C ARG A 221 -7.78 4.18 -27.37
N ALA A 222 -7.46 4.80 -28.52
CA ALA A 222 -7.45 4.11 -29.81
C ALA A 222 -6.42 2.98 -29.85
N ALA A 223 -5.20 3.21 -29.33
CA ALA A 223 -4.16 2.19 -29.24
C ALA A 223 -4.58 1.02 -28.35
N LEU A 224 -5.20 1.28 -27.21
CA LEU A 224 -5.73 0.25 -26.30
C LEU A 224 -6.85 -0.56 -26.94
N LYS A 225 -7.74 0.09 -27.69
CA LYS A 225 -8.81 -0.58 -28.43
C LYS A 225 -8.24 -1.49 -29.53
N ALA A 226 -7.17 -1.08 -30.18
CA ALA A 226 -6.48 -1.86 -31.22
C ALA A 226 -5.78 -3.13 -30.69
N LEU A 227 -5.61 -3.29 -29.37
CA LEU A 227 -5.08 -4.53 -28.74
C LEU A 227 -6.04 -5.73 -28.85
N GLY A 228 -7.30 -5.52 -29.28
CA GLY A 228 -8.28 -6.59 -29.46
C GLY A 228 -9.46 -6.53 -28.49
N PRO A 229 -10.21 -7.61 -28.33
CA PRO A 229 -11.38 -7.70 -27.43
C PRO A 229 -11.00 -7.50 -25.95
N ILE A 230 -11.92 -6.98 -25.15
CA ILE A 230 -11.69 -6.65 -23.72
C ILE A 230 -11.17 -7.86 -22.95
N GLU A 231 -11.68 -9.04 -23.23
CA GLU A 231 -11.37 -10.28 -22.50
C GLU A 231 -9.94 -10.76 -22.76
N GLN A 232 -9.34 -10.35 -23.88
CA GLN A 232 -7.98 -10.75 -24.31
C GLN A 232 -6.91 -9.72 -23.95
N ARG A 233 -7.31 -8.48 -23.64
CA ARG A 233 -6.39 -7.39 -23.29
C ARG A 233 -5.93 -7.50 -21.84
N PRO A 234 -4.79 -6.87 -21.46
CA PRO A 234 -4.50 -6.59 -20.05
C PRO A 234 -5.65 -5.85 -19.39
N VAL A 235 -5.96 -6.18 -18.14
CA VAL A 235 -6.97 -5.44 -17.38
C VAL A 235 -6.49 -4.02 -17.13
N MET A 236 -7.32 -3.03 -17.43
CA MET A 236 -6.94 -1.62 -17.42
C MET A 236 -7.56 -0.89 -16.25
N VAL A 237 -6.72 -0.24 -15.44
CA VAL A 237 -7.16 0.61 -14.32
C VAL A 237 -6.77 2.06 -14.59
N ARG A 238 -7.71 2.98 -14.43
CA ARG A 238 -7.42 4.42 -14.44
C ARG A 238 -7.19 4.90 -13.01
N SER A 239 -5.98 5.37 -12.74
CA SER A 239 -5.60 6.18 -11.60
C SER A 239 -5.24 7.59 -12.07
N ASN A 240 -4.63 8.41 -11.24
CA ASN A 240 -4.24 9.75 -11.61
C ASN A 240 -2.80 10.06 -11.22
N ARG A 241 -2.18 11.02 -11.91
CA ARG A 241 -0.84 11.51 -11.61
C ARG A 241 -0.83 12.74 -10.70
N THR A 242 -2.00 13.20 -10.29
CA THR A 242 -2.12 14.40 -9.44
C THR A 242 -1.76 14.11 -7.99
N GLY A 243 -1.74 12.83 -7.60
CA GLY A 243 -1.43 12.37 -6.26
C GLY A 243 -2.61 12.38 -5.28
N ASN A 244 -3.70 13.03 -5.62
CA ASN A 244 -4.92 13.13 -4.80
C ASN A 244 -6.16 13.15 -5.69
N GLY A 245 -7.33 12.92 -5.09
CA GLY A 245 -8.62 12.97 -5.77
C GLY A 245 -9.06 11.63 -6.35
N ARG A 246 -10.36 11.52 -6.51
CA ARG A 246 -11.01 10.30 -6.99
C ARG A 246 -11.03 10.22 -8.51
N VAL A 247 -10.68 9.07 -9.04
CA VAL A 247 -11.00 8.67 -10.41
C VAL A 247 -12.30 7.89 -10.37
N ILE A 248 -13.36 8.49 -10.87
CA ILE A 248 -14.71 7.92 -10.85
C ILE A 248 -15.00 7.06 -12.09
N ALA A 249 -15.93 6.12 -11.97
CA ALA A 249 -16.49 5.39 -13.09
C ALA A 249 -17.21 6.36 -14.05
N ARG A 250 -16.99 6.17 -15.34
CA ARG A 250 -17.66 6.91 -16.42
C ARG A 250 -18.07 5.93 -17.51
N LYS A 251 -19.31 6.04 -18.00
CA LYS A 251 -19.89 5.14 -18.98
C LYS A 251 -18.99 4.91 -20.20
N GLU A 252 -18.34 5.96 -20.68
CA GLU A 252 -17.43 5.91 -21.84
C GLU A 252 -16.22 4.98 -21.60
N TYR A 253 -15.58 5.06 -20.41
CA TYR A 253 -14.46 4.21 -20.05
C TYR A 253 -14.91 2.81 -19.62
N ASP A 254 -16.06 2.73 -18.95
CA ASP A 254 -16.60 1.44 -18.50
C ASP A 254 -16.96 0.54 -19.69
N SER A 255 -17.48 1.12 -20.78
CA SER A 255 -17.77 0.40 -22.04
C SER A 255 -16.51 -0.06 -22.78
N GLU A 256 -15.36 0.54 -22.51
CA GLU A 256 -14.06 0.15 -23.05
C GLU A 256 -13.29 -0.84 -22.14
N GLY A 257 -13.91 -1.28 -21.03
CA GLY A 257 -13.32 -2.27 -20.12
C GLY A 257 -12.39 -1.69 -19.05
N PHE A 258 -12.42 -0.38 -18.81
CA PHE A 258 -11.63 0.22 -17.74
C PHE A 258 -12.26 0.01 -16.35
N VAL A 259 -11.39 -0.02 -15.35
CA VAL A 259 -11.72 0.05 -13.94
C VAL A 259 -11.31 1.42 -13.41
N ALA A 260 -12.18 2.06 -12.66
CA ALA A 260 -11.85 3.31 -11.96
C ALA A 260 -11.07 3.00 -10.68
N GLY A 261 -9.92 3.65 -10.48
CA GLY A 261 -9.00 3.41 -9.38
C GLY A 261 -9.40 4.03 -8.05
N ASP A 262 -10.56 4.70 -7.96
CA ASP A 262 -10.98 5.51 -6.82
C ASP A 262 -9.90 6.56 -6.47
N ASN A 263 -9.52 6.71 -5.21
CA ASN A 263 -8.47 7.63 -4.79
C ASN A 263 -7.11 6.93 -4.56
N LEU A 264 -6.93 5.71 -5.05
CA LEU A 264 -5.63 5.04 -5.01
C LEU A 264 -4.66 5.69 -6.00
N ASN A 265 -3.47 6.02 -5.52
CA ASN A 265 -2.38 6.42 -6.41
C ASN A 265 -1.96 5.24 -7.32
N PRO A 266 -1.22 5.48 -8.42
CA PRO A 266 -0.93 4.43 -9.39
C PRO A 266 -0.22 3.21 -8.82
N GLN A 267 0.74 3.38 -7.91
CA GLN A 267 1.49 2.29 -7.29
C GLN A 267 0.60 1.41 -6.40
N LYS A 268 -0.34 1.98 -5.65
CA LYS A 268 -1.31 1.22 -4.85
C LYS A 268 -2.39 0.56 -5.71
N ALA A 269 -2.88 1.27 -6.71
CA ALA A 269 -3.80 0.69 -7.69
C ALA A 269 -3.18 -0.53 -8.40
N ARG A 270 -1.86 -0.47 -8.70
CA ARG A 270 -1.08 -1.60 -9.23
C ARG A 270 -1.10 -2.79 -8.28
N ILE A 271 -0.86 -2.57 -6.99
CA ILE A 271 -0.85 -3.64 -5.97
C ILE A 271 -2.22 -4.30 -5.87
N LEU A 272 -3.28 -3.49 -5.77
CA LEU A 272 -4.64 -4.03 -5.71
C LEU A 272 -4.99 -4.83 -6.96
N LEU A 273 -4.60 -4.34 -8.15
CA LEU A 273 -4.84 -5.06 -9.40
C LEU A 273 -4.05 -6.38 -9.46
N MET A 274 -2.77 -6.40 -9.04
CA MET A 274 -2.00 -7.65 -8.96
C MET A 274 -2.71 -8.69 -8.09
N LEU A 275 -3.19 -8.29 -6.91
CA LEU A 275 -3.90 -9.19 -6.00
C LEU A 275 -5.25 -9.63 -6.56
N ALA A 276 -6.02 -8.73 -7.16
CA ALA A 276 -7.28 -9.05 -7.82
C ALA A 276 -7.11 -10.11 -8.93
N LEU A 277 -6.05 -9.95 -9.73
CA LEU A 277 -5.73 -10.86 -10.85
C LEU A 277 -5.24 -12.24 -10.39
N THR A 278 -4.87 -12.44 -9.12
CA THR A 278 -4.66 -13.78 -8.57
C THR A 278 -5.98 -14.57 -8.41
N GLN A 279 -7.11 -13.88 -8.39
CA GLN A 279 -8.42 -14.47 -8.12
C GLN A 279 -9.35 -14.47 -9.33
N THR A 280 -9.29 -13.42 -10.17
CA THR A 280 -10.26 -13.23 -11.24
C THR A 280 -9.78 -12.27 -12.33
N ARG A 281 -10.29 -12.47 -13.55
CA ARG A 281 -10.22 -11.47 -14.63
C ARG A 281 -11.58 -10.81 -14.91
N ASP A 282 -12.63 -11.19 -14.16
CA ASP A 282 -13.95 -10.56 -14.28
C ASP A 282 -13.88 -9.09 -13.87
N ILE A 283 -14.09 -8.21 -14.84
CA ILE A 283 -14.01 -6.75 -14.68
C ILE A 283 -14.99 -6.24 -13.60
N ASN A 284 -16.17 -6.82 -13.47
CA ASN A 284 -17.17 -6.38 -12.48
C ASN A 284 -16.74 -6.75 -11.06
N ARG A 285 -16.13 -7.94 -10.87
CA ARG A 285 -15.53 -8.31 -9.58
C ARG A 285 -14.36 -7.39 -9.23
N ILE A 286 -13.50 -7.06 -10.20
CA ILE A 286 -12.38 -6.15 -10.00
C ILE A 286 -12.89 -4.74 -9.67
N ARG A 287 -13.92 -4.23 -10.37
CA ARG A 287 -14.56 -2.95 -10.05
C ARG A 287 -15.10 -2.91 -8.62
N ARG A 288 -15.69 -4.02 -8.14
CA ARG A 288 -16.12 -4.14 -6.74
C ARG A 288 -14.94 -4.02 -5.80
N MET A 289 -13.84 -4.76 -6.04
CA MET A 289 -12.63 -4.70 -5.21
C MET A 289 -12.10 -3.26 -5.12
N PHE A 290 -12.01 -2.52 -6.21
CA PHE A 290 -11.57 -1.11 -6.19
C PHE A 290 -12.51 -0.16 -5.44
N ARG A 291 -13.77 -0.53 -5.22
CA ARG A 291 -14.69 0.23 -4.36
C ARG A 291 -14.56 -0.12 -2.89
N GLU A 292 -14.23 -1.36 -2.56
CA GLU A 292 -14.22 -1.88 -1.19
C GLU A 292 -12.87 -1.71 -0.48
N TYR A 293 -11.78 -1.68 -1.24
CA TYR A 293 -10.39 -1.60 -0.75
C TYR A 293 -9.73 -0.20 -0.99
#